data_58103d6235e073708f1a8a6e093f661e
#
_entry.id   58103d6235e073708f1a8a6e093f661e
#
_cell.length_a   1.000
_cell.length_b   1.000
_cell.length_c   1.000
_cell.angle_alpha   90.00
_cell.angle_beta   90.00
_cell.angle_gamma   90.00
#
_symmetry.space_group_name_H-M   'P 1'
#
loop_
_entity.id
_entity.type
_entity.pdbx_description
1 polymer ?
#
loop_
_entity_poly.entity_id
_entity_poly.type
_entity_poly.pdbx_seq_one_letter_code
_entity_poly.pdbx_strand_id
1 'polypeptide(L)'
;MGISQFQFARLAGVSSAVVSAWELDKAYPKSSAERAVLATLTALEFAKREGTYAAPRKRSSGSTRARRATPVNDPASVARRAVAGAGTGGPTVLTAFSGCGGMAEGFRMAGFSVEGYIEVVPEARATFDRNFPGARCLGDDIRAIDETRVKDLLAQVDIDVLAGGPPCQGFSLAGRRDRDDPRNHLFRNLLQLAELVKPKVLVMENVRLLLSMKDPDGGMVVDRILGEMAARGYDASVNTVNAQDYGVPQFRERVFIVATRRDSGIGPLRFPPKTHGVNGVAPLRTFRDATVDLAPLESGQACETDPLHWAVEHPEHVLRWLRDVPEGMSAHDNEDPAMRPSSGYNTTYKRLRWDEPASTVGTTFGMISASRNVHPKHTRSLTVREAARLQTFPDDYVFEGKWGAVRTMIGNAVPPQLASALAGEIKKALG
;
A
#
# COMPACT_ATOMS: atom_id res chain seq x y z
N MET A 1 -4.47 -0.33 -33.80
CA MET A 1 -4.71 1.03 -34.35
C MET A 1 -3.92 2.02 -33.50
N GLY A 2 -3.21 3.00 -34.00
CA GLY A 2 -2.31 3.88 -33.23
C GLY A 2 -3.01 5.01 -32.43
N ILE A 3 -4.22 4.78 -31.92
CA ILE A 3 -4.97 5.71 -31.06
C ILE A 3 -5.05 5.18 -29.64
N SER A 4 -5.01 6.08 -28.63
CA SER A 4 -5.17 5.68 -27.23
C SER A 4 -6.63 5.33 -26.90
N GLN A 5 -6.85 4.53 -25.85
CA GLN A 5 -8.18 4.24 -25.32
C GLN A 5 -9.02 5.50 -25.09
N PHE A 6 -8.41 6.55 -24.59
CA PHE A 6 -9.08 7.84 -24.35
C PHE A 6 -9.53 8.51 -25.64
N GLN A 7 -8.70 8.48 -26.68
CA GLN A 7 -9.04 9.04 -27.99
C GLN A 7 -10.15 8.24 -28.66
N PHE A 8 -10.10 6.90 -28.55
CA PHE A 8 -11.13 6.03 -29.06
C PHE A 8 -12.47 6.24 -28.32
N ALA A 9 -12.46 6.28 -27.00
CA ALA A 9 -13.64 6.54 -26.19
C ALA A 9 -14.34 7.85 -26.54
N ARG A 10 -13.55 8.92 -26.77
CA ARG A 10 -14.07 10.22 -27.21
C ARG A 10 -14.71 10.18 -28.59
N LEU A 11 -14.12 9.47 -29.55
CA LEU A 11 -14.66 9.30 -30.89
C LEU A 11 -15.95 8.48 -30.90
N ALA A 12 -16.01 7.45 -30.06
CA ALA A 12 -17.18 6.56 -29.91
C ALA A 12 -18.29 7.14 -29.02
N GLY A 13 -18.06 8.29 -28.36
CA GLY A 13 -19.05 8.89 -27.44
C GLY A 13 -19.32 8.06 -26.18
N VAL A 14 -18.32 7.28 -25.73
CA VAL A 14 -18.38 6.44 -24.53
C VAL A 14 -17.28 6.80 -23.55
N SER A 15 -17.36 6.37 -22.29
CA SER A 15 -16.30 6.61 -21.34
C SER A 15 -15.08 5.70 -21.60
N SER A 16 -13.87 6.16 -21.26
CA SER A 16 -12.64 5.37 -21.36
C SER A 16 -12.69 4.10 -20.49
N ALA A 17 -13.45 4.12 -19.40
CA ALA A 17 -13.67 2.95 -18.55
C ALA A 17 -14.46 1.85 -19.29
N VAL A 18 -15.40 2.22 -20.15
CA VAL A 18 -16.16 1.29 -21.01
C VAL A 18 -15.24 0.65 -22.04
N VAL A 19 -14.37 1.44 -22.70
CA VAL A 19 -13.41 0.91 -23.68
C VAL A 19 -12.41 -0.04 -23.00
N SER A 20 -11.92 0.32 -21.82
CA SER A 20 -11.03 -0.53 -21.04
C SER A 20 -11.69 -1.86 -20.61
N ALA A 21 -12.98 -1.82 -20.30
CA ALA A 21 -13.73 -3.04 -19.94
C ALA A 21 -13.89 -3.98 -21.13
N TRP A 22 -14.03 -3.46 -22.34
CA TRP A 22 -14.12 -4.29 -23.57
C TRP A 22 -12.79 -4.90 -23.96
N GLU A 23 -11.68 -4.15 -23.90
CA GLU A 23 -10.34 -4.68 -24.20
C GLU A 23 -9.92 -5.81 -23.26
N LEU A 24 -10.52 -5.87 -22.06
CA LEU A 24 -10.25 -6.90 -21.07
C LEU A 24 -11.29 -8.03 -21.08
N ASP A 25 -12.19 -8.09 -22.08
CA ASP A 25 -13.32 -9.05 -22.18
C ASP A 25 -14.24 -9.10 -20.94
N LYS A 26 -14.28 -8.00 -20.20
CA LYS A 26 -14.95 -7.95 -18.87
C LYS A 26 -16.38 -7.44 -18.89
N ALA A 27 -16.85 -6.85 -19.99
CA ALA A 27 -18.24 -6.41 -20.17
C ALA A 27 -18.57 -6.19 -21.64
N TYR A 28 -19.81 -6.50 -22.03
CA TYR A 28 -20.37 -6.13 -23.33
C TYR A 28 -21.19 -4.84 -23.20
N PRO A 29 -21.09 -3.90 -24.16
CA PRO A 29 -21.88 -2.68 -24.13
C PRO A 29 -23.37 -2.97 -24.27
N LYS A 30 -24.20 -2.14 -23.64
CA LYS A 30 -25.63 -2.09 -23.92
C LYS A 30 -25.84 -1.61 -25.36
N SER A 31 -26.89 -2.05 -26.01
CA SER A 31 -27.15 -1.94 -27.47
C SER A 31 -26.89 -0.58 -28.14
N SER A 32 -27.06 0.55 -27.43
CA SER A 32 -26.79 1.91 -27.95
C SER A 32 -25.28 2.23 -27.99
N ALA A 33 -24.53 1.82 -27.00
CA ALA A 33 -23.09 2.05 -26.93
C ALA A 33 -22.32 1.13 -27.92
N GLU A 34 -22.82 -0.08 -28.13
CA GLU A 34 -22.28 -1.04 -29.11
C GLU A 34 -22.35 -0.50 -30.53
N ARG A 35 -23.48 0.06 -30.92
CA ARG A 35 -23.64 0.70 -32.23
C ARG A 35 -22.70 1.86 -32.45
N ALA A 36 -22.49 2.70 -31.44
CA ALA A 36 -21.56 3.83 -31.52
C ALA A 36 -20.11 3.37 -31.69
N VAL A 37 -19.72 2.28 -31.01
CA VAL A 37 -18.38 1.72 -31.12
C VAL A 37 -18.15 1.04 -32.46
N LEU A 38 -19.08 0.23 -32.92
CA LEU A 38 -18.99 -0.41 -34.24
C LEU A 38 -18.93 0.62 -35.36
N ALA A 39 -19.77 1.66 -35.30
CA ALA A 39 -19.73 2.77 -36.27
C ALA A 39 -18.38 3.49 -36.27
N THR A 40 -17.80 3.72 -35.08
CA THR A 40 -16.49 4.38 -34.95
C THR A 40 -15.37 3.50 -35.46
N LEU A 41 -15.37 2.19 -35.19
CA LEU A 41 -14.39 1.24 -35.72
C LEU A 41 -14.46 1.17 -37.24
N THR A 42 -15.66 1.05 -37.80
CA THR A 42 -15.88 1.01 -39.27
C THR A 42 -15.37 2.29 -39.94
N ALA A 43 -15.68 3.45 -39.34
CA ALA A 43 -15.21 4.75 -39.86
C ALA A 43 -13.69 4.89 -39.82
N LEU A 44 -13.04 4.41 -38.75
CA LEU A 44 -11.58 4.42 -38.60
C LEU A 44 -10.89 3.45 -39.56
N GLU A 45 -11.46 2.28 -39.77
CA GLU A 45 -10.95 1.29 -40.74
C GLU A 45 -11.09 1.81 -42.17
N PHE A 46 -12.22 2.43 -42.49
CA PHE A 46 -12.44 3.07 -43.79
C PHE A 46 -11.44 4.20 -44.02
N ALA A 47 -11.31 5.14 -43.07
CA ALA A 47 -10.36 6.26 -43.19
C ALA A 47 -8.89 5.79 -43.31
N LYS A 48 -8.52 4.69 -42.68
CA LYS A 48 -7.18 4.07 -42.82
C LYS A 48 -6.99 3.45 -44.21
N ARG A 49 -8.03 2.83 -44.75
CA ARG A 49 -8.00 2.19 -46.08
C ARG A 49 -7.90 3.23 -47.20
N GLU A 50 -8.58 4.36 -47.05
CA GLU A 50 -8.57 5.48 -47.97
C GLU A 50 -7.36 6.44 -47.80
N GLY A 51 -6.46 6.15 -46.86
CA GLY A 51 -5.27 6.98 -46.58
C GLY A 51 -5.60 8.37 -45.99
N THR A 52 -6.87 8.61 -45.63
CA THR A 52 -7.33 9.88 -45.04
C THR A 52 -7.13 9.94 -43.51
N TYR A 53 -6.77 8.81 -42.90
CA TYR A 53 -6.47 8.73 -41.46
C TYR A 53 -5.02 9.18 -41.21
N ALA A 54 -4.83 10.43 -40.77
CA ALA A 54 -3.59 10.85 -40.11
C ALA A 54 -3.73 10.56 -38.61
N ALA A 55 -2.93 9.62 -38.11
CA ALA A 55 -2.82 9.43 -36.66
C ALA A 55 -2.52 10.80 -36.03
N PRO A 56 -3.26 11.21 -34.98
CA PRO A 56 -3.00 12.47 -34.33
C PRO A 56 -1.54 12.48 -33.88
N ARG A 57 -0.73 13.39 -34.43
CA ARG A 57 0.65 13.60 -33.97
C ARG A 57 0.58 13.74 -32.45
N LYS A 58 1.36 12.94 -31.75
CA LYS A 58 1.61 13.17 -30.32
C LYS A 58 1.99 14.63 -30.22
N ARG A 59 1.12 15.46 -29.67
CA ARG A 59 1.52 16.78 -29.25
C ARG A 59 2.71 16.54 -28.34
N SER A 60 3.89 16.92 -28.80
CA SER A 60 4.99 17.19 -27.92
C SER A 60 4.46 18.30 -27.01
N SER A 61 3.93 17.91 -25.85
CA SER A 61 3.78 18.86 -24.78
C SER A 61 5.19 19.32 -24.51
N GLY A 62 5.52 20.51 -24.99
CA GLY A 62 6.74 21.23 -24.66
C GLY A 62 6.66 21.75 -23.21
N SER A 63 6.18 20.94 -22.27
CA SER A 63 6.61 21.02 -20.91
C SER A 63 7.84 20.11 -20.88
N THR A 64 8.97 20.69 -20.69
CA THR A 64 10.14 20.07 -20.06
C THR A 64 9.68 19.59 -18.68
N ARG A 65 8.84 18.53 -18.67
CA ARG A 65 8.77 17.64 -17.51
C ARG A 65 10.18 17.12 -17.41
N ALA A 66 10.96 17.74 -16.56
CA ALA A 66 12.18 17.14 -16.08
C ALA A 66 11.74 15.73 -15.64
N ARG A 67 12.14 14.70 -16.42
CA ARG A 67 12.09 13.32 -15.99
C ARG A 67 12.98 13.31 -14.76
N ARG A 68 12.39 13.56 -13.57
CA ARG A 68 13.15 13.43 -12.36
C ARG A 68 13.63 12.01 -12.33
N ALA A 69 14.94 11.88 -12.33
CA ALA A 69 15.66 10.66 -12.09
C ALA A 69 15.07 9.99 -10.84
N THR A 70 15.11 8.69 -10.82
CA THR A 70 14.91 7.86 -9.61
C THR A 70 15.52 8.61 -8.42
N PRO A 71 14.85 8.72 -7.28
CA PRO A 71 15.41 9.41 -6.12
C PRO A 71 16.81 8.87 -5.85
N VAL A 72 17.83 9.72 -5.98
CA VAL A 72 19.20 9.35 -5.61
C VAL A 72 19.23 9.41 -4.11
N ASN A 73 19.13 8.23 -3.48
CA ASN A 73 19.27 8.10 -2.04
C ASN A 73 20.71 8.36 -1.63
N ASP A 74 20.89 9.02 -0.50
CA ASP A 74 22.23 9.29 0.07
C ASP A 74 22.95 7.96 0.34
N PRO A 75 24.15 7.73 -0.26
CA PRO A 75 24.94 6.51 -0.03
C PRO A 75 25.25 6.24 1.45
N ALA A 76 25.35 7.28 2.27
CA ALA A 76 25.60 7.16 3.70
C ALA A 76 24.39 6.59 4.46
N SER A 77 23.16 6.81 4.00
CA SER A 77 21.96 6.23 4.62
C SER A 77 21.89 4.72 4.37
N VAL A 78 22.29 4.28 3.18
CA VAL A 78 22.38 2.86 2.81
C VAL A 78 23.44 2.14 3.65
N ALA A 79 24.60 2.75 3.85
CA ALA A 79 25.67 2.19 4.67
C ALA A 79 25.26 2.07 6.16
N ARG A 80 24.56 3.06 6.70
CA ARG A 80 24.04 3.01 8.09
C ARG A 80 23.04 1.87 8.29
N ARG A 81 22.16 1.60 7.31
CA ARG A 81 21.19 0.49 7.37
C ARG A 81 21.87 -0.87 7.30
N ALA A 82 22.88 -1.03 6.44
CA ALA A 82 23.64 -2.26 6.31
C ALA A 82 24.30 -2.69 7.64
N VAL A 83 24.83 -1.71 8.41
CA VAL A 83 25.43 -1.97 9.72
C VAL A 83 24.36 -2.33 10.77
N ALA A 84 23.18 -1.69 10.72
CA ALA A 84 22.09 -1.95 11.66
C ALA A 84 21.38 -3.30 11.42
N GLY A 85 21.57 -3.91 10.25
CA GLY A 85 20.98 -5.22 9.88
C GLY A 85 21.88 -6.43 10.14
N ALA A 86 23.14 -6.24 10.51
CA ALA A 86 24.08 -7.33 10.77
C ALA A 86 23.84 -7.93 12.15
N GLY A 87 23.31 -9.15 12.18
CA GLY A 87 23.18 -10.13 13.23
C GLY A 87 23.30 -9.63 14.68
N THR A 88 22.18 -9.28 15.30
CA THR A 88 22.15 -8.82 16.71
C THR A 88 22.00 -9.96 17.72
N GLY A 89 22.01 -11.25 17.29
CA GLY A 89 21.70 -12.38 18.17
C GLY A 89 20.26 -12.37 18.71
N GLY A 90 19.38 -11.56 18.13
CA GLY A 90 17.95 -11.48 18.47
C GLY A 90 17.11 -12.56 17.75
N PRO A 91 15.80 -12.65 18.07
CA PRO A 91 14.90 -13.56 17.38
C PRO A 91 14.79 -13.21 15.89
N THR A 92 14.38 -14.19 15.10
CA THR A 92 14.41 -14.15 13.64
C THR A 92 13.01 -13.99 13.04
N VAL A 93 12.92 -13.31 11.89
CA VAL A 93 11.68 -13.17 11.14
C VAL A 93 11.88 -13.43 9.65
N LEU A 94 10.96 -14.21 9.08
CA LEU A 94 10.75 -14.37 7.64
C LEU A 94 9.46 -13.64 7.27
N THR A 95 9.47 -12.86 6.18
CA THR A 95 8.26 -12.17 5.71
C THR A 95 7.80 -12.70 4.36
N ALA A 96 6.48 -12.73 4.13
CA ALA A 96 5.86 -13.04 2.84
C ALA A 96 4.83 -11.96 2.49
N PHE A 97 4.60 -11.74 1.19
CA PHE A 97 3.87 -10.56 0.73
C PHE A 97 4.48 -9.28 1.31
N SER A 98 5.80 -9.24 1.28
CA SER A 98 6.61 -8.35 2.10
C SER A 98 6.47 -6.88 1.70
N GLY A 99 5.97 -6.62 0.48
CA GLY A 99 5.86 -5.27 -0.06
C GLY A 99 7.22 -4.57 -0.04
N CYS A 100 7.21 -3.30 0.29
CA CYS A 100 8.45 -2.54 0.49
C CYS A 100 9.11 -2.76 1.86
N GLY A 101 8.66 -3.73 2.66
CA GLY A 101 9.30 -4.06 3.93
C GLY A 101 8.76 -3.33 5.18
N GLY A 102 7.57 -2.73 5.13
CA GLY A 102 7.05 -1.99 6.30
C GLY A 102 6.88 -2.86 7.55
N MET A 103 6.37 -4.09 7.41
CA MET A 103 6.28 -5.05 8.52
C MET A 103 7.68 -5.50 8.96
N ALA A 104 8.56 -5.85 8.02
CA ALA A 104 9.94 -6.23 8.31
C ALA A 104 10.70 -5.12 9.06
N GLU A 105 10.50 -3.86 8.69
CA GLU A 105 11.10 -2.72 9.38
C GLU A 105 10.61 -2.62 10.83
N GLY A 106 9.34 -2.87 11.08
CA GLY A 106 8.81 -2.90 12.46
C GLY A 106 9.43 -4.02 13.30
N PHE A 107 9.61 -5.21 12.74
CA PHE A 107 10.33 -6.31 13.40
C PHE A 107 11.79 -5.94 13.66
N ARG A 108 12.48 -5.35 12.67
CA ARG A 108 13.86 -4.86 12.84
C ARG A 108 13.97 -3.81 13.96
N MET A 109 13.02 -2.84 14.02
CA MET A 109 12.94 -1.84 15.10
C MET A 109 12.79 -2.47 16.49
N ALA A 110 12.10 -3.61 16.59
CA ALA A 110 11.96 -4.38 17.82
C ALA A 110 13.20 -5.27 18.12
N GLY A 111 14.20 -5.28 17.24
CA GLY A 111 15.45 -6.02 17.40
C GLY A 111 15.38 -7.48 16.93
N PHE A 112 14.54 -7.76 15.93
CA PHE A 112 14.57 -9.02 15.18
C PHE A 112 15.59 -8.94 14.05
N SER A 113 16.17 -10.09 13.69
CA SER A 113 16.91 -10.28 12.46
C SER A 113 15.95 -10.67 11.35
N VAL A 114 15.97 -9.96 10.23
CA VAL A 114 15.16 -10.26 9.04
C VAL A 114 15.94 -11.19 8.14
N GLU A 115 15.59 -12.48 8.14
CA GLU A 115 16.39 -13.52 7.50
C GLU A 115 16.02 -13.74 6.03
N GLY A 116 14.75 -13.49 5.68
CA GLY A 116 14.31 -13.68 4.31
C GLY A 116 12.96 -13.05 4.00
N TYR A 117 12.64 -13.05 2.70
CA TYR A 117 11.39 -12.47 2.24
C TYR A 117 10.89 -13.10 0.94
N ILE A 118 9.58 -12.93 0.66
CA ILE A 118 8.92 -13.30 -0.59
C ILE A 118 8.05 -12.12 -1.04
N GLU A 119 8.25 -11.62 -2.27
CA GLU A 119 7.49 -10.48 -2.81
C GLU A 119 7.43 -10.55 -4.35
N VAL A 120 6.22 -10.40 -4.92
CA VAL A 120 5.99 -10.55 -6.36
C VAL A 120 6.32 -9.29 -7.17
N VAL A 121 6.22 -8.10 -6.55
CA VAL A 121 6.43 -6.83 -7.24
C VAL A 121 7.91 -6.48 -7.34
N PRO A 122 8.49 -6.33 -8.54
CA PRO A 122 9.93 -6.10 -8.70
C PRO A 122 10.45 -4.85 -7.99
N GLU A 123 9.71 -3.73 -8.06
CA GLU A 123 10.10 -2.48 -7.39
C GLU A 123 10.05 -2.59 -5.86
N ALA A 124 9.12 -3.41 -5.35
CA ALA A 124 9.04 -3.69 -3.93
C ALA A 124 10.22 -4.57 -3.47
N ARG A 125 10.61 -5.58 -4.26
CA ARG A 125 11.83 -6.37 -4.01
C ARG A 125 13.07 -5.48 -4.00
N ALA A 126 13.25 -4.65 -5.02
CA ALA A 126 14.40 -3.74 -5.10
C ALA A 126 14.45 -2.78 -3.88
N THR A 127 13.29 -2.30 -3.44
CA THR A 127 13.16 -1.50 -2.20
C THR A 127 13.55 -2.33 -0.98
N PHE A 128 13.07 -3.57 -0.89
CA PHE A 128 13.37 -4.47 0.23
C PHE A 128 14.87 -4.77 0.31
N ASP A 129 15.49 -5.16 -0.80
CA ASP A 129 16.93 -5.47 -0.88
C ASP A 129 17.81 -4.30 -0.43
N ARG A 130 17.40 -3.07 -0.76
CA ARG A 130 18.14 -1.86 -0.34
C ARG A 130 18.08 -1.61 1.15
N ASN A 131 17.00 -1.96 1.82
CA ASN A 131 16.81 -1.71 3.24
C ASN A 131 17.19 -2.90 4.12
N PHE A 132 17.24 -4.12 3.55
CA PHE A 132 17.55 -5.37 4.25
C PHE A 132 18.58 -6.20 3.47
N PRO A 133 19.82 -5.71 3.29
CA PRO A 133 20.81 -6.34 2.43
C PRO A 133 21.27 -7.73 2.92
N GLY A 134 20.97 -8.10 4.18
CA GLY A 134 21.24 -9.41 4.74
C GLY A 134 20.10 -10.42 4.54
N ALA A 135 18.91 -9.98 4.16
CA ALA A 135 17.75 -10.85 3.99
C ALA A 135 17.79 -11.57 2.64
N ARG A 136 17.43 -12.86 2.61
CA ARG A 136 17.40 -13.66 1.39
C ARG A 136 16.06 -13.57 0.68
N CYS A 137 16.06 -13.28 -0.62
CA CYS A 137 14.89 -13.46 -1.46
C CYS A 137 14.66 -14.96 -1.69
N LEU A 138 13.60 -15.53 -1.11
CA LEU A 138 13.26 -16.96 -1.23
C LEU A 138 12.41 -17.24 -2.47
N GLY A 139 11.88 -16.22 -3.12
CA GLY A 139 11.09 -16.31 -4.33
C GLY A 139 10.34 -15.02 -4.62
N ASP A 140 9.92 -14.87 -5.86
CA ASP A 140 9.05 -13.77 -6.27
C ASP A 140 7.55 -14.12 -6.13
N ASP A 141 7.16 -15.36 -6.32
CA ASP A 141 5.77 -15.79 -6.20
C ASP A 141 5.61 -16.88 -5.14
N ILE A 142 4.85 -16.60 -4.09
CA ILE A 142 4.57 -17.56 -3.01
C ILE A 142 3.85 -18.82 -3.49
N ARG A 143 3.20 -18.79 -4.67
CA ARG A 143 2.56 -19.96 -5.28
C ARG A 143 3.54 -20.94 -5.89
N ALA A 144 4.76 -20.49 -6.16
CA ALA A 144 5.84 -21.24 -6.78
C ALA A 144 7.12 -21.20 -5.93
N ILE A 145 6.97 -21.44 -4.61
CA ILE A 145 8.10 -21.43 -3.67
C ILE A 145 9.10 -22.51 -4.06
N ASP A 146 10.35 -22.12 -4.17
CA ASP A 146 11.47 -23.03 -4.28
C ASP A 146 11.80 -23.56 -2.87
N GLU A 147 11.29 -24.76 -2.56
CA GLU A 147 11.54 -25.40 -1.27
C GLU A 147 13.04 -25.57 -0.96
N THR A 148 13.89 -25.69 -1.97
CA THR A 148 15.33 -25.83 -1.78
C THR A 148 15.90 -24.59 -1.13
N ARG A 149 15.52 -23.41 -1.62
CA ARG A 149 15.95 -22.13 -1.02
C ARG A 149 15.46 -21.95 0.42
N VAL A 150 14.25 -22.43 0.71
CA VAL A 150 13.72 -22.41 2.09
C VAL A 150 14.54 -23.36 2.98
N LYS A 151 14.82 -24.58 2.51
CA LYS A 151 15.64 -25.55 3.24
C LYS A 151 17.08 -25.07 3.44
N ASP A 152 17.66 -24.40 2.45
CA ASP A 152 19.01 -23.81 2.55
C ASP A 152 19.08 -22.66 3.56
N LEU A 153 17.99 -21.89 3.72
CA LEU A 153 17.88 -20.89 4.78
C LEU A 153 17.79 -21.59 6.15
N LEU A 154 16.87 -22.57 6.29
CA LEU A 154 16.62 -23.28 7.55
C LEU A 154 17.82 -24.13 8.02
N ALA A 155 18.71 -24.54 7.10
CA ALA A 155 19.96 -25.17 7.46
C ALA A 155 20.97 -24.23 8.17
N GLN A 156 20.74 -22.92 8.13
CA GLN A 156 21.63 -21.91 8.70
C GLN A 156 21.03 -21.17 9.89
N VAL A 157 19.67 -21.05 9.91
CA VAL A 157 18.99 -20.28 10.96
C VAL A 157 17.57 -20.81 11.18
N ASP A 158 17.17 -20.93 12.43
CA ASP A 158 15.78 -21.17 12.78
C ASP A 158 14.96 -19.89 12.62
N ILE A 159 13.74 -20.01 12.16
CA ILE A 159 12.83 -18.87 12.00
C ILE A 159 11.81 -18.87 13.15
N ASP A 160 11.89 -17.88 14.03
CA ASP A 160 10.97 -17.74 15.16
C ASP A 160 9.59 -17.25 14.69
N VAL A 161 9.56 -16.30 13.74
CA VAL A 161 8.34 -15.65 13.27
C VAL A 161 8.23 -15.73 11.75
N LEU A 162 7.05 -16.16 11.26
CA LEU A 162 6.63 -15.93 9.88
C LEU A 162 5.54 -14.87 9.88
N ALA A 163 5.76 -13.77 9.14
CA ALA A 163 4.82 -12.66 9.07
C ALA A 163 4.42 -12.35 7.62
N GLY A 164 3.14 -12.05 7.36
CA GLY A 164 2.69 -11.75 6.01
C GLY A 164 1.34 -11.07 5.92
N GLY A 165 1.12 -10.33 4.82
CA GLY A 165 -0.15 -9.68 4.49
C GLY A 165 -0.73 -10.21 3.18
N PRO A 166 -1.31 -11.42 3.13
CA PRO A 166 -1.88 -11.98 1.91
C PRO A 166 -3.03 -11.08 1.40
N PRO A 167 -3.05 -10.72 0.10
CA PRO A 167 -4.08 -9.84 -0.44
C PRO A 167 -5.47 -10.51 -0.43
N CYS A 168 -6.49 -9.73 -0.03
CA CYS A 168 -7.90 -10.11 -0.08
C CYS A 168 -8.67 -9.25 -1.09
N GLN A 169 -8.12 -9.04 -2.29
CA GLN A 169 -8.64 -8.06 -3.24
C GLN A 169 -9.94 -8.47 -3.96
N GLY A 170 -10.23 -9.74 -4.10
CA GLY A 170 -11.48 -10.23 -4.71
C GLY A 170 -12.74 -9.83 -3.95
N PHE A 171 -12.59 -9.41 -2.70
CA PHE A 171 -13.68 -9.01 -1.80
C PHE A 171 -13.69 -7.51 -1.48
N SER A 172 -12.76 -6.71 -2.03
CA SER A 172 -12.64 -5.28 -1.74
C SER A 172 -13.83 -4.48 -2.28
N LEU A 173 -14.28 -3.46 -1.50
CA LEU A 173 -15.32 -2.52 -1.93
C LEU A 173 -14.94 -1.71 -3.18
N ALA A 174 -13.64 -1.54 -3.44
CA ALA A 174 -13.09 -0.85 -4.59
C ALA A 174 -12.80 -1.77 -5.80
N GLY A 175 -12.97 -3.11 -5.65
CA GLY A 175 -12.80 -4.11 -6.69
C GLY A 175 -14.12 -4.74 -7.13
N ARG A 176 -14.10 -5.47 -8.25
CA ARG A 176 -15.18 -6.39 -8.59
C ARG A 176 -15.18 -7.48 -7.51
N ARG A 177 -16.27 -7.62 -6.78
CA ARG A 177 -16.47 -8.68 -5.77
C ARG A 177 -16.50 -10.06 -6.45
N ASP A 178 -15.35 -10.47 -6.97
CA ASP A 178 -15.14 -11.76 -7.60
C ASP A 178 -14.81 -12.77 -6.50
N ARG A 179 -15.77 -13.61 -6.16
CA ARG A 179 -15.64 -14.65 -5.14
C ARG A 179 -14.63 -15.73 -5.57
N ASP A 180 -14.43 -15.89 -6.86
CA ASP A 180 -13.55 -16.91 -7.45
C ASP A 180 -12.13 -16.36 -7.75
N ASP A 181 -11.81 -15.13 -7.30
CA ASP A 181 -10.49 -14.54 -7.49
C ASP A 181 -9.41 -15.45 -6.83
N PRO A 182 -8.44 -15.97 -7.60
CA PRO A 182 -7.39 -16.86 -7.08
C PRO A 182 -6.60 -16.25 -5.91
N ARG A 183 -6.60 -14.90 -5.80
CA ARG A 183 -5.93 -14.18 -4.70
C ARG A 183 -6.60 -14.40 -3.35
N ASN A 184 -7.86 -14.81 -3.32
CA ASN A 184 -8.59 -15.13 -2.08
C ASN A 184 -8.04 -16.37 -1.36
N HIS A 185 -7.23 -17.17 -2.05
CA HIS A 185 -6.62 -18.39 -1.52
C HIS A 185 -5.14 -18.22 -1.15
N LEU A 186 -4.54 -17.05 -1.37
CA LEU A 186 -3.12 -16.81 -1.11
C LEU A 186 -2.74 -16.95 0.39
N PHE A 187 -3.68 -16.81 1.32
CA PHE A 187 -3.44 -17.14 2.72
C PHE A 187 -3.03 -18.62 2.92
N ARG A 188 -3.54 -19.54 2.08
CA ARG A 188 -3.14 -20.97 2.13
C ARG A 188 -1.70 -21.16 1.75
N ASN A 189 -1.18 -20.39 0.78
CA ASN A 189 0.24 -20.44 0.45
C ASN A 189 1.13 -19.96 1.60
N LEU A 190 0.65 -18.96 2.38
CA LEU A 190 1.33 -18.57 3.61
C LEU A 190 1.32 -19.70 4.65
N LEU A 191 0.21 -20.43 4.79
CA LEU A 191 0.12 -21.58 5.69
C LEU A 191 0.97 -22.78 5.21
N GLN A 192 1.08 -23.00 3.89
CA GLN A 192 2.00 -23.99 3.33
C GLN A 192 3.46 -23.64 3.62
N LEU A 193 3.83 -22.36 3.49
CA LEU A 193 5.15 -21.89 3.92
C LEU A 193 5.37 -22.10 5.41
N ALA A 194 4.34 -21.87 6.24
CA ALA A 194 4.42 -22.14 7.69
C ALA A 194 4.63 -23.63 8.02
N GLU A 195 4.13 -24.56 7.21
CA GLU A 195 4.39 -26.02 7.37
C GLU A 195 5.87 -26.36 7.12
N LEU A 196 6.50 -25.68 6.15
CA LEU A 196 7.93 -25.87 5.83
C LEU A 196 8.83 -25.24 6.89
N VAL A 197 8.52 -23.99 7.27
CA VAL A 197 9.34 -23.15 8.16
C VAL A 197 9.15 -23.54 9.63
N LYS A 198 7.94 -23.95 10.01
CA LYS A 198 7.52 -24.29 11.39
C LYS A 198 7.83 -23.17 12.40
N PRO A 199 7.46 -21.91 12.11
CA PRO A 199 7.75 -20.80 13.01
C PRO A 199 7.05 -20.99 14.35
N LYS A 200 7.60 -20.44 15.43
CA LYS A 200 6.94 -20.42 16.75
C LYS A 200 5.70 -19.53 16.72
N VAL A 201 5.76 -18.43 15.98
CA VAL A 201 4.67 -17.46 15.84
C VAL A 201 4.39 -17.19 14.37
N LEU A 202 3.12 -17.21 13.99
CA LEU A 202 2.63 -16.81 12.66
C LEU A 202 1.81 -15.52 12.81
N VAL A 203 2.15 -14.50 12.04
CA VAL A 203 1.44 -13.22 11.99
C VAL A 203 0.85 -13.03 10.61
N MET A 204 -0.47 -12.84 10.52
CA MET A 204 -1.17 -12.50 9.29
C MET A 204 -1.86 -11.14 9.45
N GLU A 205 -1.51 -10.18 8.59
CA GLU A 205 -2.16 -8.86 8.55
C GLU A 205 -3.17 -8.79 7.40
N ASN A 206 -4.27 -8.04 7.64
CA ASN A 206 -5.23 -7.76 6.60
C ASN A 206 -6.07 -6.50 6.89
N VAL A 207 -6.87 -6.10 5.91
CA VAL A 207 -7.85 -5.02 6.08
C VAL A 207 -9.04 -5.49 6.93
N ARG A 208 -9.70 -4.56 7.64
CA ARG A 208 -10.86 -4.85 8.49
C ARG A 208 -11.98 -5.60 7.76
N LEU A 209 -12.10 -5.41 6.45
CA LEU A 209 -13.11 -6.07 5.63
C LEU A 209 -13.01 -7.61 5.72
N LEU A 210 -11.84 -8.20 6.01
CA LEU A 210 -11.66 -9.64 6.22
C LEU A 210 -12.70 -10.23 7.18
N LEU A 211 -13.08 -9.49 8.23
CA LEU A 211 -14.02 -9.96 9.27
C LEU A 211 -15.47 -10.10 8.78
N SER A 212 -15.81 -9.48 7.66
CA SER A 212 -17.15 -9.53 7.06
C SER A 212 -17.18 -10.29 5.73
N MET A 213 -16.04 -10.82 5.31
CA MET A 213 -15.92 -11.59 4.07
C MET A 213 -16.54 -12.96 4.22
N LYS A 214 -17.35 -13.33 3.23
CA LYS A 214 -17.89 -14.69 3.09
C LYS A 214 -17.23 -15.39 1.92
N ASP A 215 -16.90 -16.64 2.11
CA ASP A 215 -16.47 -17.52 1.03
C ASP A 215 -17.64 -17.95 0.12
N PRO A 216 -17.38 -18.65 -0.99
CA PRO A 216 -18.43 -19.13 -1.88
C PRO A 216 -19.49 -20.00 -1.20
N ASP A 217 -19.11 -20.76 -0.16
CA ASP A 217 -19.99 -21.66 0.59
C ASP A 217 -20.82 -20.92 1.66
N GLY A 218 -20.60 -19.60 1.81
CA GLY A 218 -21.33 -18.74 2.75
C GLY A 218 -20.72 -18.66 4.15
N GLY A 219 -19.67 -19.41 4.45
CA GLY A 219 -18.91 -19.33 5.70
C GLY A 219 -18.06 -18.06 5.78
N MET A 220 -17.63 -17.69 6.99
CA MET A 220 -16.73 -16.54 7.15
C MET A 220 -15.29 -16.94 6.76
N VAL A 221 -14.64 -16.12 5.94
CA VAL A 221 -13.25 -16.34 5.52
C VAL A 221 -12.31 -16.39 6.72
N VAL A 222 -12.53 -15.54 7.73
CA VAL A 222 -11.72 -15.53 8.96
C VAL A 222 -11.85 -16.84 9.72
N ASP A 223 -13.03 -17.43 9.84
CA ASP A 223 -13.23 -18.71 10.54
C ASP A 223 -12.52 -19.85 9.81
N ARG A 224 -12.52 -19.84 8.49
CA ARG A 224 -11.75 -20.79 7.67
C ARG A 224 -10.25 -20.66 7.92
N ILE A 225 -9.70 -19.44 7.93
CA ILE A 225 -8.30 -19.19 8.24
C ILE A 225 -7.94 -19.75 9.62
N LEU A 226 -8.75 -19.47 10.63
CA LEU A 226 -8.53 -19.96 12.00
C LEU A 226 -8.59 -21.49 12.06
N GLY A 227 -9.54 -22.11 11.39
CA GLY A 227 -9.66 -23.57 11.29
C GLY A 227 -8.45 -24.22 10.63
N GLU A 228 -7.95 -23.64 9.53
CA GLU A 228 -6.76 -24.12 8.84
C GLU A 228 -5.47 -23.93 9.65
N MET A 229 -5.36 -22.85 10.47
CA MET A 229 -4.26 -22.65 11.42
C MET A 229 -4.33 -23.70 12.55
N ALA A 230 -5.53 -23.92 13.11
CA ALA A 230 -5.74 -24.88 14.18
C ALA A 230 -5.41 -26.32 13.74
N ALA A 231 -5.77 -26.69 12.50
CA ALA A 231 -5.43 -28.00 11.92
C ALA A 231 -3.92 -28.21 11.77
N ARG A 232 -3.14 -27.12 11.67
CA ARG A 232 -1.67 -27.12 11.58
C ARG A 232 -0.98 -26.96 12.93
N GLY A 233 -1.72 -27.05 14.03
CA GLY A 233 -1.17 -26.99 15.38
C GLY A 233 -0.92 -25.57 15.91
N TYR A 234 -1.58 -24.55 15.37
CA TYR A 234 -1.50 -23.19 15.85
C TYR A 234 -2.76 -22.78 16.61
N ASP A 235 -2.59 -22.07 17.72
CA ASP A 235 -3.65 -21.37 18.45
C ASP A 235 -3.61 -19.89 18.06
N ALA A 236 -4.70 -19.39 17.48
CA ALA A 236 -4.75 -18.06 16.88
C ALA A 236 -5.69 -17.12 17.64
N SER A 237 -5.31 -15.84 17.69
CA SER A 237 -6.14 -14.72 18.15
C SER A 237 -6.38 -13.72 17.02
N VAL A 238 -7.60 -13.18 16.92
CA VAL A 238 -7.96 -12.13 15.95
C VAL A 238 -8.03 -10.79 16.65
N ASN A 239 -7.26 -9.82 16.16
CA ASN A 239 -7.14 -8.51 16.78
C ASN A 239 -7.46 -7.42 15.76
N THR A 240 -8.48 -6.60 16.00
CA THR A 240 -8.75 -5.38 15.22
C THR A 240 -8.08 -4.22 15.92
N VAL A 241 -7.18 -3.56 15.23
CA VAL A 241 -6.38 -2.47 15.79
C VAL A 241 -6.43 -1.24 14.90
N ASN A 242 -6.34 -0.06 15.53
CA ASN A 242 -6.13 1.18 14.81
C ASN A 242 -4.67 1.62 15.04
N ALA A 243 -3.95 1.88 13.96
CA ALA A 243 -2.54 2.23 14.00
C ALA A 243 -2.25 3.47 14.86
N GLN A 244 -3.18 4.46 14.90
CA GLN A 244 -3.04 5.65 15.75
C GLN A 244 -2.89 5.32 17.24
N ASP A 245 -3.49 4.22 17.71
CA ASP A 245 -3.42 3.78 19.11
C ASP A 245 -2.02 3.27 19.50
N TYR A 246 -1.12 3.16 18.52
CA TYR A 246 0.27 2.68 18.67
C TYR A 246 1.32 3.70 18.19
N GLY A 247 0.94 4.99 18.15
CA GLY A 247 1.86 6.08 17.83
C GLY A 247 2.08 6.33 16.33
N VAL A 248 1.24 5.76 15.48
CA VAL A 248 1.23 6.08 14.05
C VAL A 248 0.36 7.35 13.84
N PRO A 249 0.85 8.42 13.20
CA PRO A 249 0.11 9.67 13.02
C PRO A 249 -0.95 9.57 11.92
N GLN A 250 -1.71 8.47 11.93
CA GLN A 250 -2.70 8.16 10.90
C GLN A 250 -3.79 7.24 11.45
N PHE A 251 -5.05 7.54 11.14
CA PHE A 251 -6.17 6.62 11.33
C PHE A 251 -6.08 5.50 10.29
N ARG A 252 -5.76 4.29 10.75
CA ARG A 252 -5.63 3.11 9.88
C ARG A 252 -6.03 1.85 10.64
N GLU A 253 -7.23 1.33 10.36
CA GLU A 253 -7.69 0.08 10.96
C GLU A 253 -7.17 -1.13 10.19
N ARG A 254 -6.66 -2.11 10.95
CA ARG A 254 -6.15 -3.39 10.41
C ARG A 254 -6.57 -4.55 11.31
N VAL A 255 -6.64 -5.72 10.71
CA VAL A 255 -6.83 -6.99 11.41
C VAL A 255 -5.51 -7.73 11.44
N PHE A 256 -5.10 -8.16 12.64
CA PHE A 256 -3.98 -9.05 12.81
C PHE A 256 -4.49 -10.38 13.36
N ILE A 257 -4.16 -11.47 12.69
CA ILE A 257 -4.28 -12.81 13.22
C ILE A 257 -2.90 -13.20 13.72
N VAL A 258 -2.77 -13.38 15.03
CA VAL A 258 -1.52 -13.79 15.69
C VAL A 258 -1.71 -15.20 16.18
N ALA A 259 -0.91 -16.12 15.69
CA ALA A 259 -1.04 -17.53 15.98
C ALA A 259 0.26 -18.09 16.57
N THR A 260 0.15 -18.84 17.65
CA THR A 260 1.27 -19.45 18.37
C THR A 260 1.23 -20.97 18.15
N ARG A 261 2.36 -21.57 17.78
CA ARG A 261 2.47 -23.01 17.60
C ARG A 261 2.39 -23.71 18.97
N ARG A 262 1.51 -24.70 19.10
CA ARG A 262 1.19 -25.34 20.39
C ARG A 262 2.39 -25.98 21.07
N ASP A 263 3.33 -26.54 20.31
CA ASP A 263 4.55 -27.20 20.80
C ASP A 263 5.75 -26.24 20.98
N SER A 264 5.54 -24.92 20.80
CA SER A 264 6.62 -23.92 20.89
C SER A 264 7.03 -23.56 22.32
N GLY A 265 6.26 -23.96 23.32
CA GLY A 265 6.44 -23.55 24.73
C GLY A 265 5.96 -22.10 24.99
N ILE A 266 5.43 -21.40 24.00
CA ILE A 266 4.92 -20.03 24.11
C ILE A 266 3.39 -20.09 24.28
N GLY A 267 2.87 -19.37 25.27
CA GLY A 267 1.43 -19.27 25.48
C GLY A 267 0.73 -18.43 24.37
N PRO A 268 -0.62 -18.41 24.37
CA PRO A 268 -1.37 -17.62 23.40
C PRO A 268 -0.99 -16.14 23.46
N LEU A 269 -0.60 -15.59 22.33
CA LEU A 269 -0.23 -14.19 22.20
C LEU A 269 -1.47 -13.32 21.92
N ARG A 270 -1.47 -12.14 22.54
CA ARG A 270 -2.44 -11.08 22.26
C ARG A 270 -1.72 -9.85 21.69
N PHE A 271 -2.44 -9.02 20.98
CA PHE A 271 -1.92 -7.73 20.57
C PHE A 271 -1.63 -6.88 21.82
N PRO A 272 -0.52 -6.11 21.84
CA PRO A 272 -0.17 -5.30 23.02
C PRO A 272 -1.25 -4.28 23.36
N PRO A 273 -1.32 -3.81 24.62
CA PRO A 273 -2.19 -2.70 25.01
C PRO A 273 -1.90 -1.45 24.18
N LYS A 274 -2.91 -0.59 24.01
CA LYS A 274 -2.77 0.70 23.36
C LYS A 274 -1.76 1.56 24.12
N THR A 275 -0.87 2.20 23.36
CA THR A 275 0.17 3.12 23.91
C THR A 275 -0.21 4.59 23.78
N HIS A 276 -1.13 4.92 22.88
CA HIS A 276 -1.57 6.28 22.56
C HIS A 276 -3.10 6.42 22.60
N GLY A 277 -3.58 7.65 22.78
CA GLY A 277 -4.99 7.97 22.80
C GLY A 277 -5.68 7.72 24.15
N VAL A 278 -7.01 7.61 24.14
CA VAL A 278 -7.86 7.61 25.36
C VAL A 278 -7.47 6.54 26.39
N ASN A 279 -7.04 5.37 25.94
CA ASN A 279 -6.62 4.26 26.82
C ASN A 279 -5.11 4.02 26.76
N GLY A 280 -4.34 4.97 26.23
CA GLY A 280 -2.88 4.93 26.17
C GLY A 280 -2.22 5.85 27.19
N VAL A 281 -0.91 5.73 27.32
CA VAL A 281 -0.09 6.58 28.21
C VAL A 281 0.36 7.89 27.56
N ALA A 282 0.23 8.00 26.22
CA ALA A 282 0.63 9.15 25.42
C ALA A 282 -0.53 9.69 24.59
N PRO A 283 -0.55 10.99 24.22
CA PRO A 283 -1.52 11.54 23.29
C PRO A 283 -1.35 10.92 21.89
N LEU A 284 -2.42 10.98 21.07
CA LEU A 284 -2.33 10.60 19.66
C LEU A 284 -1.30 11.48 18.94
N ARG A 285 -0.49 10.87 18.07
CA ARG A 285 0.40 11.61 17.18
C ARG A 285 -0.40 12.17 16.00
N THR A 286 -0.14 13.42 15.67
CA THR A 286 -0.87 14.20 14.68
C THR A 286 -0.11 14.30 13.35
N PHE A 287 -0.78 14.85 12.34
CA PHE A 287 -0.13 15.22 11.08
C PHE A 287 1.03 16.20 11.32
N ARG A 288 0.83 17.17 12.24
CA ARG A 288 1.85 18.14 12.66
C ARG A 288 3.09 17.45 13.20
N ASP A 289 2.92 16.52 14.13
CA ASP A 289 4.06 15.78 14.75
C ASP A 289 4.92 15.05 13.73
N ALA A 290 4.34 14.67 12.58
CA ALA A 290 5.07 13.96 11.54
C ALA A 290 5.72 14.87 10.49
N THR A 291 5.25 16.12 10.33
CA THR A 291 5.57 16.89 9.10
C THR A 291 5.94 18.35 9.32
N VAL A 292 5.83 18.90 10.55
CA VAL A 292 5.99 20.33 10.83
C VAL A 292 7.39 20.86 10.49
N ASP A 293 8.40 20.01 10.55
CA ASP A 293 9.81 20.32 10.24
C ASP A 293 10.15 20.23 8.75
N LEU A 294 9.21 19.75 7.92
CA LEU A 294 9.43 19.66 6.47
C LEU A 294 9.32 21.05 5.82
N ALA A 295 10.13 21.26 4.80
CA ALA A 295 10.09 22.51 4.03
C ALA A 295 8.70 22.76 3.45
N PRO A 296 8.14 23.98 3.55
CA PRO A 296 6.86 24.30 2.95
C PRO A 296 6.96 24.22 1.42
N LEU A 297 6.00 23.54 0.80
CA LEU A 297 5.92 23.38 -0.65
C LEU A 297 4.50 23.68 -1.13
N GLU A 298 4.41 24.39 -2.26
CA GLU A 298 3.17 24.50 -3.02
C GLU A 298 3.14 23.49 -4.19
N SER A 299 2.02 23.45 -4.92
CA SER A 299 1.83 22.60 -6.09
C SER A 299 2.97 22.76 -7.09
N GLY A 300 3.58 21.65 -7.52
CA GLY A 300 4.69 21.63 -8.48
C GLY A 300 6.08 21.92 -7.89
N GLN A 301 6.19 22.34 -6.63
CA GLN A 301 7.47 22.63 -5.99
C GLN A 301 8.17 21.37 -5.45
N ALA A 302 9.45 21.48 -5.22
CA ALA A 302 10.29 20.41 -4.69
C ALA A 302 11.31 20.95 -3.69
N CYS A 303 11.61 20.15 -2.66
CA CYS A 303 12.71 20.38 -1.75
C CYS A 303 14.04 20.01 -2.43
N GLU A 304 15.05 20.86 -2.31
CA GLU A 304 16.38 20.62 -2.88
C GLU A 304 17.16 19.55 -2.10
N THR A 305 16.93 19.48 -0.80
CA THR A 305 17.68 18.61 0.11
C THR A 305 17.03 17.26 0.38
N ASP A 306 15.73 17.09 0.05
CA ASP A 306 15.01 15.83 0.22
C ASP A 306 14.35 15.39 -1.10
N PRO A 307 14.90 14.39 -1.79
CA PRO A 307 14.39 13.92 -3.07
C PRO A 307 12.99 13.28 -3.00
N LEU A 308 12.51 12.89 -1.82
CA LEU A 308 11.16 12.37 -1.60
C LEU A 308 10.15 13.49 -1.29
N HIS A 309 10.62 14.70 -0.98
CA HIS A 309 9.77 15.82 -0.62
C HIS A 309 9.56 16.76 -1.81
N TRP A 310 8.66 16.39 -2.69
CA TRP A 310 8.21 17.17 -3.84
C TRP A 310 6.71 17.04 -4.05
N ALA A 311 6.07 18.12 -4.46
CA ALA A 311 4.63 18.20 -4.70
C ALA A 311 4.29 17.93 -6.16
N VAL A 312 3.24 17.13 -6.38
CA VAL A 312 2.66 16.96 -7.71
C VAL A 312 2.08 18.31 -8.18
N GLU A 313 2.30 18.64 -9.44
CA GLU A 313 1.64 19.80 -10.06
C GLU A 313 0.16 19.50 -10.29
N HIS A 314 -0.72 20.35 -9.79
CA HIS A 314 -2.16 20.26 -9.96
C HIS A 314 -2.69 21.29 -10.95
N PRO A 315 -3.78 20.98 -11.70
CA PRO A 315 -4.39 21.91 -12.63
C PRO A 315 -4.92 23.17 -11.91
N GLU A 316 -4.83 24.33 -12.55
CA GLU A 316 -5.23 25.63 -11.96
C GLU A 316 -6.68 25.66 -11.46
N HIS A 317 -7.62 25.00 -12.15
CA HIS A 317 -9.00 24.93 -11.68
C HIS A 317 -9.14 24.18 -10.34
N VAL A 318 -8.30 23.16 -10.08
CA VAL A 318 -8.27 22.43 -8.81
C VAL A 318 -7.66 23.30 -7.71
N LEU A 319 -6.57 24.00 -8.02
CA LEU A 319 -5.95 24.94 -7.08
C LEU A 319 -6.93 26.04 -6.67
N ARG A 320 -7.69 26.58 -7.63
CA ARG A 320 -8.73 27.59 -7.37
C ARG A 320 -9.84 27.06 -6.45
N TRP A 321 -10.32 25.82 -6.66
CA TRP A 321 -11.33 25.22 -5.78
C TRP A 321 -10.88 25.09 -4.33
N LEU A 322 -9.59 24.88 -4.12
CA LEU A 322 -9.01 24.58 -2.80
C LEU A 322 -8.40 25.79 -2.10
N ARG A 323 -8.17 26.90 -2.80
CA ARG A 323 -7.38 28.05 -2.29
C ARG A 323 -7.86 28.50 -0.90
N ASP A 324 -9.15 28.68 -0.73
CA ASP A 324 -9.76 29.25 0.48
C ASP A 324 -10.49 28.19 1.31
N VAL A 325 -10.34 26.90 0.99
CA VAL A 325 -10.96 25.83 1.75
C VAL A 325 -10.24 25.69 3.09
N PRO A 326 -10.99 25.77 4.21
CA PRO A 326 -10.40 25.63 5.53
C PRO A 326 -9.90 24.21 5.80
N GLU A 327 -9.03 24.09 6.78
CA GLU A 327 -8.55 22.84 7.35
C GLU A 327 -9.71 21.91 7.74
N GLY A 328 -9.65 20.65 7.33
CA GLY A 328 -10.69 19.65 7.60
C GLY A 328 -11.94 19.75 6.72
N MET A 329 -12.03 20.76 5.82
CA MET A 329 -13.14 20.93 4.88
C MET A 329 -12.77 20.41 3.49
N SER A 330 -13.76 20.20 2.65
CA SER A 330 -13.63 19.77 1.26
C SER A 330 -13.93 20.94 0.30
N ALA A 331 -13.37 20.92 -0.90
CA ALA A 331 -13.78 21.85 -1.96
C ALA A 331 -15.27 21.70 -2.33
N HIS A 332 -15.92 20.59 -2.00
CA HIS A 332 -17.37 20.42 -2.16
C HIS A 332 -18.19 21.27 -1.16
N ASP A 333 -17.57 21.74 -0.09
CA ASP A 333 -18.20 22.56 0.95
C ASP A 333 -18.15 24.07 0.63
N ASN A 334 -17.50 24.49 -0.49
CA ASN A 334 -17.47 25.88 -0.92
C ASN A 334 -18.90 26.47 -1.07
N GLU A 335 -19.11 27.71 -0.65
CA GLU A 335 -20.41 28.38 -0.79
C GLU A 335 -20.77 28.61 -2.24
N ASP A 336 -19.81 29.11 -3.05
CA ASP A 336 -19.98 29.32 -4.49
C ASP A 336 -19.96 27.99 -5.25
N PRO A 337 -21.07 27.61 -5.93
CA PRO A 337 -21.12 26.41 -6.76
C PRO A 337 -20.06 26.35 -7.88
N ALA A 338 -19.61 27.51 -8.41
CA ALA A 338 -18.56 27.59 -9.43
C ALA A 338 -17.19 27.18 -8.89
N MET A 339 -17.02 27.20 -7.58
CA MET A 339 -15.80 26.79 -6.86
C MET A 339 -15.88 25.34 -6.35
N ARG A 340 -16.90 24.58 -6.74
CA ARG A 340 -17.05 23.16 -6.36
C ARG A 340 -16.60 22.25 -7.48
N PRO A 341 -15.98 21.08 -7.14
CA PRO A 341 -15.77 20.02 -8.12
C PRO A 341 -17.09 19.53 -8.70
N SER A 342 -17.13 19.26 -10.01
CA SER A 342 -18.34 18.81 -10.71
C SER A 342 -18.75 17.36 -10.37
N SER A 343 -17.87 16.59 -9.73
CA SER A 343 -18.11 15.20 -9.34
C SER A 343 -17.24 14.80 -8.14
N GLY A 344 -17.68 13.76 -7.42
CA GLY A 344 -16.97 13.25 -6.25
C GLY A 344 -17.86 13.26 -5.00
N TYR A 345 -17.23 13.03 -3.87
CA TYR A 345 -17.87 13.00 -2.55
C TYR A 345 -17.17 13.98 -1.62
N ASN A 346 -17.79 14.41 -0.53
CA ASN A 346 -17.18 15.29 0.49
C ASN A 346 -15.91 14.74 1.15
N THR A 347 -15.53 13.51 0.84
CA THR A 347 -14.26 12.93 1.25
C THR A 347 -13.14 13.20 0.25
N THR A 348 -13.45 13.63 -0.99
CA THR A 348 -12.46 14.02 -2.00
C THR A 348 -12.13 15.50 -1.88
N TYR A 349 -10.97 15.92 -2.40
CA TYR A 349 -10.51 17.32 -2.31
C TYR A 349 -10.59 17.89 -0.89
N LYS A 350 -10.41 17.03 0.12
CA LYS A 350 -10.56 17.38 1.54
C LYS A 350 -9.21 17.62 2.17
N ARG A 351 -9.07 18.78 2.87
CA ARG A 351 -7.88 19.07 3.65
C ARG A 351 -7.80 18.19 4.88
N LEU A 352 -6.61 17.73 5.20
CA LEU A 352 -6.28 17.14 6.50
C LEU A 352 -6.34 18.22 7.60
N ARG A 353 -6.19 17.78 8.84
CA ARG A 353 -6.06 18.68 9.99
C ARG A 353 -4.68 18.57 10.59
N TRP A 354 -4.10 19.72 10.99
CA TRP A 354 -2.76 19.75 11.60
C TRP A 354 -2.70 18.94 12.88
N ASP A 355 -3.68 19.14 13.75
CA ASP A 355 -3.67 18.67 15.14
C ASP A 355 -4.52 17.39 15.33
N GLU A 356 -4.73 16.65 14.23
CA GLU A 356 -5.36 15.32 14.22
C GLU A 356 -4.45 14.30 13.50
N PRO A 357 -4.59 13.00 13.81
CA PRO A 357 -4.02 11.96 12.97
C PRO A 357 -4.53 12.08 11.52
N ALA A 358 -3.66 11.88 10.56
CA ALA A 358 -4.07 11.88 9.14
C ALA A 358 -5.12 10.78 8.87
N SER A 359 -5.91 10.94 7.83
CA SER A 359 -6.69 9.83 7.28
C SER A 359 -5.76 8.75 6.73
N THR A 360 -6.29 7.53 6.52
CA THR A 360 -5.51 6.40 5.96
C THR A 360 -4.75 6.83 4.71
N VAL A 361 -3.43 6.71 4.75
CA VAL A 361 -2.55 6.84 3.59
C VAL A 361 -2.80 5.65 2.67
N GLY A 362 -3.51 5.90 1.58
CA GLY A 362 -3.83 4.87 0.57
C GLY A 362 -2.85 4.90 -0.60
N THR A 363 -3.00 3.96 -1.54
CA THR A 363 -2.17 3.88 -2.75
C THR A 363 -2.33 5.07 -3.70
N THR A 364 -3.25 5.97 -3.40
CA THR A 364 -3.57 7.16 -4.20
C THR A 364 -3.29 8.48 -3.47
N PHE A 365 -2.49 8.48 -2.41
CA PHE A 365 -2.25 9.66 -1.56
C PHE A 365 -1.76 10.90 -2.33
N GLY A 366 -1.06 10.73 -3.43
CA GLY A 366 -0.62 11.83 -4.30
C GLY A 366 -1.66 12.30 -5.32
N MET A 367 -2.87 11.73 -5.32
CA MET A 367 -3.97 12.13 -6.20
C MET A 367 -4.96 12.98 -5.39
N ILE A 368 -4.95 14.27 -5.61
CA ILE A 368 -5.72 15.25 -4.84
C ILE A 368 -7.23 14.99 -4.83
N SER A 369 -7.74 14.34 -5.89
CA SER A 369 -9.15 13.97 -6.05
C SER A 369 -9.53 12.62 -5.43
N ALA A 370 -8.57 11.84 -4.93
CA ALA A 370 -8.86 10.44 -4.61
C ALA A 370 -9.34 10.21 -3.17
N SER A 371 -9.11 11.13 -2.22
CA SER A 371 -9.49 10.99 -0.82
C SER A 371 -9.16 12.26 -0.02
N ARG A 372 -9.11 12.15 1.32
CA ARG A 372 -8.67 13.20 2.26
C ARG A 372 -7.14 13.32 2.22
N ASN A 373 -6.57 13.78 1.10
CA ASN A 373 -5.13 13.82 0.86
C ASN A 373 -4.59 15.23 0.62
N VAL A 374 -5.42 16.27 0.81
CA VAL A 374 -4.97 17.65 0.66
C VAL A 374 -4.24 18.05 1.94
N HIS A 375 -3.04 18.64 1.78
CA HIS A 375 -2.27 19.16 2.89
C HIS A 375 -3.09 20.19 3.71
N PRO A 376 -2.98 20.25 5.05
CA PRO A 376 -3.80 21.15 5.86
C PRO A 376 -3.76 22.62 5.43
N LYS A 377 -2.58 23.11 5.07
CA LYS A 377 -2.34 24.52 4.70
C LYS A 377 -2.09 24.71 3.20
N HIS A 378 -1.15 23.93 2.62
CA HIS A 378 -0.71 24.11 1.24
C HIS A 378 -1.71 23.49 0.26
N THR A 379 -1.93 24.14 -0.88
CA THR A 379 -2.94 23.69 -1.86
C THR A 379 -2.36 22.60 -2.77
N ARG A 380 -2.13 21.43 -2.20
CA ARG A 380 -1.56 20.27 -2.87
C ARG A 380 -1.89 18.95 -2.16
N SER A 381 -1.70 17.86 -2.87
CA SER A 381 -1.70 16.52 -2.26
C SER A 381 -0.43 16.25 -1.43
N LEU A 382 -0.43 15.15 -0.69
CA LEU A 382 0.74 14.72 0.09
C LEU A 382 1.93 14.40 -0.80
N THR A 383 3.12 14.72 -0.32
CA THR A 383 4.39 14.27 -0.89
C THR A 383 4.72 12.83 -0.48
N VAL A 384 5.72 12.22 -1.13
CA VAL A 384 6.19 10.88 -0.74
C VAL A 384 6.79 10.92 0.67
N ARG A 385 7.55 11.96 1.03
CA ARG A 385 8.13 12.11 2.36
C ARG A 385 7.06 12.21 3.45
N GLU A 386 6.04 13.03 3.25
CA GLU A 386 4.94 13.15 4.18
C GLU A 386 4.22 11.80 4.35
N ALA A 387 3.88 11.13 3.26
CA ALA A 387 3.22 9.83 3.31
C ALA A 387 4.07 8.75 3.99
N ALA A 388 5.38 8.73 3.74
CA ALA A 388 6.32 7.81 4.40
C ALA A 388 6.38 8.04 5.91
N ARG A 389 6.48 9.30 6.36
CA ARG A 389 6.46 9.66 7.78
C ARG A 389 5.11 9.37 8.46
N LEU A 390 3.99 9.61 7.77
CA LEU A 390 2.66 9.24 8.26
C LEU A 390 2.48 7.73 8.38
N GLN A 391 3.18 6.95 7.57
CA GLN A 391 3.30 5.51 7.68
C GLN A 391 4.39 5.08 8.68
N THR A 392 5.12 6.02 9.27
CA THR A 392 6.23 5.78 10.22
C THR A 392 7.46 5.08 9.64
N PHE A 393 7.70 5.20 8.33
CA PHE A 393 8.99 4.84 7.78
C PHE A 393 10.06 5.83 8.27
N PRO A 394 11.27 5.37 8.63
CA PRO A 394 12.38 6.25 8.94
C PRO A 394 12.78 7.13 7.74
N ASP A 395 13.34 8.30 8.00
CA ASP A 395 13.71 9.24 6.94
C ASP A 395 14.81 8.72 6.01
N ASP A 396 15.65 7.83 6.51
CA ASP A 396 16.70 7.16 5.75
C ASP A 396 16.18 5.91 4.99
N TYR A 397 14.88 5.61 5.04
CA TYR A 397 14.32 4.50 4.30
C TYR A 397 14.34 4.77 2.79
N VAL A 398 14.86 3.79 2.05
CA VAL A 398 15.07 3.89 0.61
C VAL A 398 13.88 3.30 -0.13
N PHE A 399 13.29 4.04 -1.07
CA PHE A 399 12.25 3.55 -1.96
C PHE A 399 12.77 3.53 -3.39
N GLU A 400 12.72 2.35 -4.03
CA GLU A 400 13.13 2.16 -5.42
C GLU A 400 11.92 2.16 -6.36
N GLY A 401 12.11 2.65 -7.58
CA GLY A 401 11.11 2.60 -8.63
C GLY A 401 10.48 3.95 -8.97
N LYS A 402 9.56 3.91 -9.94
CA LYS A 402 8.83 5.10 -10.40
C LYS A 402 7.84 5.57 -9.32
N TRP A 403 7.51 6.86 -9.33
CA TRP A 403 6.58 7.48 -8.38
C TRP A 403 5.28 6.68 -8.13
N GLY A 404 4.66 6.14 -9.17
CA GLY A 404 3.45 5.33 -9.04
C GLY A 404 3.66 4.04 -8.24
N ALA A 405 4.80 3.37 -8.41
CA ALA A 405 5.18 2.19 -7.65
C ALA A 405 5.47 2.54 -6.19
N VAL A 406 6.27 3.59 -5.95
CA VAL A 406 6.59 4.06 -4.59
C VAL A 406 5.32 4.43 -3.82
N ARG A 407 4.40 5.15 -4.45
CA ARG A 407 3.10 5.49 -3.88
C ARG A 407 2.29 4.25 -3.50
N THR A 408 2.26 3.26 -4.39
CA THR A 408 1.53 1.99 -4.14
C THR A 408 2.16 1.21 -2.99
N MET A 409 3.48 1.13 -2.94
CA MET A 409 4.22 0.47 -1.87
C MET A 409 3.95 1.09 -0.51
N ILE A 410 4.05 2.41 -0.39
CA ILE A 410 3.80 3.14 0.87
C ILE A 410 2.33 2.98 1.30
N GLY A 411 1.37 3.10 0.38
CA GLY A 411 -0.04 2.97 0.69
C GLY A 411 -0.46 1.58 1.16
N ASN A 412 0.16 0.53 0.62
CA ASN A 412 -0.09 -0.86 1.00
C ASN A 412 0.65 -1.29 2.28
N ALA A 413 1.70 -0.58 2.67
CA ALA A 413 2.55 -0.99 3.77
C ALA A 413 1.80 -1.09 5.11
N VAL A 414 2.22 -2.04 5.93
CA VAL A 414 1.95 -2.03 7.36
C VAL A 414 2.88 -0.98 7.98
N PRO A 415 2.36 -0.03 8.78
CA PRO A 415 3.21 0.96 9.41
C PRO A 415 4.28 0.32 10.30
N PRO A 416 5.58 0.62 10.12
CA PRO A 416 6.66 0.07 10.94
C PRO A 416 6.44 0.18 12.44
N GLN A 417 5.95 1.32 12.93
CA GLN A 417 5.67 1.52 14.35
C GLN A 417 4.58 0.56 14.88
N LEU A 418 3.52 0.30 14.10
CA LEU A 418 2.48 -0.65 14.46
C LEU A 418 3.02 -2.08 14.51
N ALA A 419 3.81 -2.47 13.50
CA ALA A 419 4.45 -3.78 13.47
C ALA A 419 5.47 -3.94 14.59
N SER A 420 6.22 -2.88 14.94
CA SER A 420 7.18 -2.87 16.06
C SER A 420 6.50 -3.08 17.42
N ALA A 421 5.31 -2.51 17.62
CA ALA A 421 4.55 -2.73 18.85
C ALA A 421 4.20 -4.22 19.03
N LEU A 422 3.71 -4.87 17.99
CA LEU A 422 3.42 -6.31 18.00
C LEU A 422 4.69 -7.14 18.15
N ALA A 423 5.74 -6.81 17.39
CA ALA A 423 7.02 -7.52 17.43
C ALA A 423 7.68 -7.45 18.81
N GLY A 424 7.56 -6.31 19.50
CA GLY A 424 8.03 -6.16 20.88
C GLY A 424 7.34 -7.11 21.86
N GLU A 425 6.03 -7.35 21.70
CA GLU A 425 5.29 -8.31 22.53
C GLU A 425 5.68 -9.76 22.19
N ILE A 426 5.84 -10.07 20.91
CA ILE A 426 6.33 -11.39 20.48
C ILE A 426 7.73 -11.65 21.03
N LYS A 427 8.63 -10.65 20.98
CA LYS A 427 10.00 -10.78 21.52
C LYS A 427 10.02 -11.13 23.00
N LYS A 428 9.18 -10.47 23.81
CA LYS A 428 9.06 -10.78 25.26
C LYS A 428 8.62 -12.22 25.49
N ALA A 429 7.76 -12.76 24.64
CA ALA A 429 7.28 -14.13 24.77
C ALA A 429 8.29 -15.18 24.28
N LEU A 430 9.20 -14.80 23.40
CA LEU A 430 10.29 -15.67 22.93
C LEU A 430 11.45 -15.78 23.92
N GLY A 431 11.58 -14.86 24.88
CA GLY A 431 12.63 -14.80 25.90
C GLY A 431 13.67 -13.76 25.54
#